data_e099f7a742443f508f2e862d9332fb5c
#
_entry.id   e099f7a742443f508f2e862d9332fb5c
#
_cell.length_a   1.000
_cell.length_b   1.000
_cell.length_c   1.000
_cell.angle_alpha   90.00
_cell.angle_beta   90.00
_cell.angle_gamma   90.00
#
_symmetry.space_group_name_H-M   'P 1'
#
loop_
_entity.id
_entity.type
_entity.pdbx_description
1 polymer ?
#
loop_
_entity_poly.entity_id
_entity_poly.type
_entity_poly.pdbx_seq_one_letter_code
_entity_poly.pdbx_strand_id
1 'polypeptide(L)'
;MAGPLPLGDPAPTDGRLPDDLPIDPAVPFSAYLHVPFCRVRCGYCDFNTYTSSELRGAKQEDYASTLITEIDLAERVLSDAGALRPMDTVFFGGGTPTLLPPGDLARMLDAAASAFGLSAGAEVTVEANPDTVTPEVARTLAAAGVTRLSIGMQSAVPHVLHALDRTHRPENVRTAVDAARDAGLAVSVDLIYGAPGESLADWEASLDAALALDSDHISAYALIIEDGTKLARQIRRGEVPEPSDDLQADMYELADARLAAAGFDWYEVSNWARSDDQRSRHNLAYWRGSDWWGFGPGAHSHVAGLRWWNVKHPAAYAQRLAAAESPAAGTERPDDDARMLEQVLLLSRLAEGIAVADLPPANRARVAGLIADGLVDAAAAVRGRVRLTLRGRLLADAVVRELTD
;
A
#
# COMPACT_ATOMS: atom_id res chain seq x y z
N MET A 1 -5.93 -12.66 -12.55
CA MET A 1 -5.27 -13.45 -11.46
C MET A 1 -3.98 -12.72 -11.14
N ALA A 2 -3.72 -12.48 -9.87
CA ALA A 2 -2.44 -11.89 -9.46
C ALA A 2 -1.26 -12.67 -10.09
N GLY A 3 -0.18 -11.96 -10.43
CA GLY A 3 1.04 -12.53 -11.03
C GLY A 3 1.59 -13.76 -10.27
N PRO A 4 2.57 -14.50 -10.75
CA PRO A 4 3.20 -15.60 -10.01
C PRO A 4 3.80 -15.09 -8.70
N LEU A 5 3.98 -15.97 -7.70
CA LEU A 5 4.79 -15.64 -6.53
C LEU A 5 6.24 -15.40 -6.96
N PRO A 6 7.00 -14.55 -6.23
CA PRO A 6 8.44 -14.41 -6.45
C PRO A 6 9.14 -15.77 -6.39
N LEU A 7 10.23 -15.91 -7.13
CA LEU A 7 11.13 -17.04 -6.96
C LEU A 7 11.93 -16.80 -5.67
N GLY A 8 12.06 -17.85 -4.84
CA GLY A 8 12.79 -17.78 -3.59
C GLY A 8 13.11 -19.15 -3.04
N ASP A 9 13.82 -19.19 -1.94
CA ASP A 9 14.10 -20.43 -1.22
C ASP A 9 12.85 -20.97 -0.54
N PRO A 10 12.74 -22.29 -0.31
CA PRO A 10 11.65 -22.89 0.44
C PRO A 10 11.57 -22.29 1.88
N ALA A 11 10.37 -21.85 2.28
CA ALA A 11 10.14 -21.38 3.64
C ALA A 11 10.09 -22.56 4.63
N PRO A 12 10.59 -22.38 5.88
CA PRO A 12 10.43 -23.37 6.94
C PRO A 12 8.94 -23.62 7.24
N THR A 13 8.55 -24.87 7.43
CA THR A 13 7.15 -25.25 7.70
C THR A 13 6.66 -24.80 9.06
N ASP A 14 7.56 -24.60 10.04
CA ASP A 14 7.27 -24.03 11.35
C ASP A 14 7.29 -22.49 11.38
N GLY A 15 7.72 -21.85 10.27
CA GLY A 15 7.84 -20.41 10.13
C GLY A 15 9.00 -19.78 10.89
N ARG A 16 9.91 -20.57 11.48
CA ARG A 16 11.01 -20.07 12.30
C ARG A 16 11.93 -19.15 11.51
N LEU A 17 12.30 -18.03 12.12
CA LEU A 17 13.30 -17.12 11.58
C LEU A 17 14.71 -17.67 11.80
N PRO A 18 15.67 -17.42 10.88
CA PRO A 18 17.08 -17.75 11.06
C PRO A 18 17.68 -17.09 12.31
N ASP A 19 18.50 -17.84 13.05
CA ASP A 19 19.12 -17.36 14.29
C ASP A 19 20.17 -16.23 14.06
N ASP A 20 20.61 -16.03 12.82
CA ASP A 20 21.64 -15.05 12.42
C ASP A 20 21.05 -13.71 11.89
N LEU A 21 19.76 -13.50 12.05
CA LEU A 21 19.15 -12.23 11.62
C LEU A 21 19.61 -11.07 12.53
N PRO A 22 20.00 -9.93 11.92
CA PRO A 22 20.44 -8.75 12.67
C PRO A 22 19.21 -7.97 13.22
N ILE A 23 18.47 -8.58 14.14
CA ILE A 23 17.27 -7.99 14.72
C ILE A 23 17.64 -6.77 15.54
N ASP A 24 17.06 -5.61 15.18
CA ASP A 24 17.18 -4.36 15.93
C ASP A 24 15.79 -3.96 16.47
N PRO A 25 15.57 -4.00 17.79
CA PRO A 25 14.30 -3.63 18.38
C PRO A 25 13.94 -2.13 18.22
N ALA A 26 14.90 -1.29 17.82
CA ALA A 26 14.66 0.12 17.53
C ALA A 26 14.03 0.36 16.14
N VAL A 27 14.10 -0.62 15.25
CA VAL A 27 13.42 -0.54 13.95
C VAL A 27 11.90 -0.61 14.16
N PRO A 28 11.11 0.35 13.61
CA PRO A 28 9.65 0.32 13.71
C PRO A 28 9.08 -0.99 13.16
N PHE A 29 7.98 -1.45 13.77
CA PHE A 29 7.29 -2.68 13.38
C PHE A 29 5.85 -2.40 12.97
N SER A 30 5.41 -3.00 11.88
CA SER A 30 4.09 -2.82 11.31
C SER A 30 3.39 -4.15 11.07
N ALA A 31 2.06 -4.14 11.06
CA ALA A 31 1.24 -5.27 10.64
C ALA A 31 0.42 -4.91 9.40
N TYR A 32 0.47 -5.75 8.37
CA TYR A 32 -0.41 -5.69 7.21
C TYR A 32 -1.37 -6.88 7.22
N LEU A 33 -2.66 -6.64 7.28
CA LEU A 33 -3.70 -7.67 7.29
C LEU A 33 -4.39 -7.68 5.92
N HIS A 34 -4.07 -8.69 5.12
CA HIS A 34 -4.59 -8.83 3.77
C HIS A 34 -5.97 -9.47 3.76
N VAL A 35 -6.98 -8.73 3.35
CA VAL A 35 -8.35 -9.24 3.18
C VAL A 35 -8.59 -9.52 1.69
N PRO A 36 -8.63 -10.80 1.26
CA PRO A 36 -8.59 -11.14 -0.16
C PRO A 36 -9.95 -11.05 -0.88
N PHE A 37 -11.00 -10.53 -0.24
CA PHE A 37 -12.36 -10.62 -0.78
C PHE A 37 -12.78 -9.39 -1.54
N CYS A 38 -13.37 -9.60 -2.73
CA CYS A 38 -14.02 -8.59 -3.54
C CYS A 38 -15.41 -9.04 -3.96
N ARG A 39 -16.38 -8.11 -4.01
CA ARG A 39 -17.69 -8.39 -4.61
C ARG A 39 -17.54 -8.55 -6.13
N VAL A 40 -16.79 -7.65 -6.74
CA VAL A 40 -16.41 -7.66 -8.16
C VAL A 40 -14.93 -7.35 -8.23
N ARG A 41 -14.18 -8.10 -9.05
CA ARG A 41 -12.77 -7.78 -9.31
C ARG A 41 -12.70 -6.71 -10.40
N CYS A 42 -12.06 -5.58 -10.09
CA CYS A 42 -11.81 -4.52 -11.05
C CYS A 42 -10.91 -5.01 -12.19
N GLY A 43 -11.15 -4.53 -13.42
CA GLY A 43 -10.45 -5.02 -14.61
C GLY A 43 -8.96 -4.75 -14.64
N TYR A 44 -8.50 -3.75 -13.91
CA TYR A 44 -7.09 -3.36 -13.79
C TYR A 44 -6.37 -4.03 -12.60
N CYS A 45 -7.11 -4.63 -11.64
CA CYS A 45 -6.55 -5.06 -10.36
C CYS A 45 -5.74 -6.36 -10.52
N ASP A 46 -4.48 -6.31 -10.10
CA ASP A 46 -3.53 -7.42 -10.02
C ASP A 46 -3.40 -7.99 -8.59
N PHE A 47 -4.03 -7.36 -7.60
CA PHE A 47 -3.96 -7.80 -6.21
C PHE A 47 -4.47 -9.23 -6.04
N ASN A 48 -3.96 -9.90 -5.00
CA ASN A 48 -4.35 -11.26 -4.65
C ASN A 48 -5.78 -11.29 -4.08
N THR A 49 -6.77 -11.14 -4.95
CA THR A 49 -8.18 -11.01 -4.58
C THR A 49 -9.04 -12.10 -5.20
N TYR A 50 -10.14 -12.43 -4.53
CA TYR A 50 -11.05 -13.50 -4.90
C TYR A 50 -12.49 -13.05 -4.75
N THR A 51 -13.32 -13.39 -5.73
CA THR A 51 -14.78 -13.32 -5.62
C THR A 51 -15.32 -14.59 -4.97
N SER A 52 -16.56 -14.57 -4.49
CA SER A 52 -17.17 -15.72 -3.80
C SER A 52 -17.13 -17.03 -4.60
N SER A 53 -17.18 -16.95 -5.93
CA SER A 53 -17.11 -18.11 -6.83
C SER A 53 -15.70 -18.74 -6.95
N GLU A 54 -14.66 -18.04 -6.49
CA GLU A 54 -13.25 -18.46 -6.65
C GLU A 54 -12.64 -19.06 -5.39
N LEU A 55 -13.38 -19.08 -4.27
CA LEU A 55 -12.87 -19.47 -2.95
C LEU A 55 -12.60 -20.98 -2.79
N ARG A 56 -13.10 -21.84 -3.70
CA ARG A 56 -12.84 -23.30 -3.73
C ARG A 56 -12.96 -24.00 -2.36
N GLY A 57 -14.01 -23.65 -1.60
CA GLY A 57 -14.29 -24.22 -0.28
C GLY A 57 -13.77 -23.42 0.92
N ALA A 58 -12.93 -22.40 0.73
CA ALA A 58 -12.70 -21.44 1.78
C ALA A 58 -13.95 -20.60 2.02
N LYS A 59 -14.25 -20.30 3.29
CA LYS A 59 -15.42 -19.51 3.65
C LYS A 59 -14.99 -18.16 4.21
N GLN A 60 -15.70 -17.11 3.78
CA GLN A 60 -15.45 -15.75 4.27
C GLN A 60 -15.72 -15.65 5.78
N GLU A 61 -16.73 -16.37 6.29
CA GLU A 61 -17.10 -16.40 7.71
C GLU A 61 -16.02 -16.98 8.63
N ASP A 62 -15.15 -17.87 8.11
CA ASP A 62 -14.07 -18.50 8.88
C ASP A 62 -12.78 -17.67 8.83
N TYR A 63 -12.73 -16.64 7.98
CA TYR A 63 -11.49 -15.94 7.63
C TYR A 63 -10.81 -15.27 8.83
N ALA A 64 -11.58 -14.52 9.64
CA ALA A 64 -11.02 -13.83 10.80
C ALA A 64 -10.37 -14.82 11.78
N SER A 65 -11.02 -15.95 12.05
CA SER A 65 -10.47 -16.99 12.94
C SER A 65 -9.21 -17.64 12.36
N THR A 66 -9.19 -17.86 11.03
CA THR A 66 -8.01 -18.41 10.33
C THR A 66 -6.83 -17.43 10.41
N LEU A 67 -7.06 -16.12 10.18
CA LEU A 67 -5.99 -15.11 10.26
C LEU A 67 -5.47 -14.94 11.68
N ILE A 68 -6.33 -15.03 12.71
CA ILE A 68 -5.93 -15.01 14.13
C ILE A 68 -4.97 -16.18 14.44
N THR A 69 -5.16 -17.36 13.82
CA THR A 69 -4.20 -18.48 14.00
C THR A 69 -2.81 -18.13 13.45
N GLU A 70 -2.72 -17.31 12.38
CA GLU A 70 -1.43 -16.83 11.89
C GLU A 70 -0.84 -15.77 12.83
N ILE A 71 -1.67 -14.92 13.46
CA ILE A 71 -1.21 -13.95 14.47
C ILE A 71 -0.57 -14.70 15.64
N ASP A 72 -1.20 -15.77 16.14
CA ASP A 72 -0.66 -16.60 17.21
C ASP A 72 0.66 -17.28 16.81
N LEU A 73 0.79 -17.71 15.55
CA LEU A 73 2.05 -18.25 15.01
C LEU A 73 3.13 -17.17 15.00
N ALA A 74 2.82 -15.97 14.48
CA ALA A 74 3.77 -14.87 14.37
C ALA A 74 4.27 -14.39 15.74
N GLU A 75 3.39 -14.31 16.75
CA GLU A 75 3.76 -13.99 18.12
C GLU A 75 4.83 -14.95 18.64
N ARG A 76 4.62 -16.26 18.48
CA ARG A 76 5.59 -17.29 18.92
C ARG A 76 6.92 -17.14 18.18
N VAL A 77 6.86 -17.01 16.85
CA VAL A 77 8.07 -16.91 15.99
C VAL A 77 8.88 -15.67 16.34
N LEU A 78 8.23 -14.50 16.49
CA LEU A 78 8.93 -13.26 16.84
C LEU A 78 9.43 -13.28 18.31
N SER A 79 8.69 -13.90 19.21
CA SER A 79 9.12 -14.07 20.61
C SER A 79 10.37 -14.96 20.70
N ASP A 80 10.38 -16.11 20.02
CA ASP A 80 11.51 -17.04 19.98
C ASP A 80 12.76 -16.41 19.37
N ALA A 81 12.58 -15.52 18.38
CA ALA A 81 13.65 -14.79 17.73
C ALA A 81 14.11 -13.52 18.50
N GLY A 82 13.44 -13.14 19.61
CA GLY A 82 13.69 -11.90 20.33
C GLY A 82 13.31 -10.64 19.53
N ALA A 83 12.41 -10.77 18.56
CA ALA A 83 11.96 -9.72 17.64
C ALA A 83 10.59 -9.13 18.01
N LEU A 84 9.93 -9.66 19.06
CA LEU A 84 8.60 -9.21 19.47
C LEU A 84 8.65 -7.78 20.01
N ARG A 85 7.82 -6.90 19.46
CA ARG A 85 7.72 -5.50 19.84
C ARG A 85 6.40 -4.88 19.42
N PRO A 86 5.97 -3.74 20.03
CA PRO A 86 4.73 -3.08 19.68
C PRO A 86 4.67 -2.65 18.21
N MET A 87 3.48 -2.72 17.63
CA MET A 87 3.22 -2.24 16.27
C MET A 87 3.03 -0.72 16.27
N ASP A 88 3.74 -0.03 15.38
CA ASP A 88 3.57 1.39 15.13
C ASP A 88 2.42 1.68 14.16
N THR A 89 2.16 0.73 13.26
CA THR A 89 1.03 0.81 12.33
C THR A 89 0.40 -0.55 12.09
N VAL A 90 -0.92 -0.53 11.86
CA VAL A 90 -1.71 -1.67 11.39
C VAL A 90 -2.49 -1.24 10.15
N PHE A 91 -2.45 -2.03 9.09
CA PHE A 91 -3.13 -1.71 7.85
C PHE A 91 -3.93 -2.91 7.34
N PHE A 92 -5.23 -2.72 7.19
CA PHE A 92 -6.11 -3.69 6.54
C PHE A 92 -6.28 -3.31 5.07
N GLY A 93 -5.78 -4.16 4.18
CA GLY A 93 -5.80 -3.89 2.74
C GLY A 93 -6.07 -5.12 1.89
N GLY A 94 -5.94 -4.94 0.58
CA GLY A 94 -5.99 -6.01 -0.42
C GLY A 94 -7.20 -5.95 -1.33
N GLY A 95 -8.27 -6.69 -1.02
CA GLY A 95 -9.51 -6.66 -1.79
C GLY A 95 -10.42 -5.53 -1.35
N THR A 96 -11.34 -5.84 -0.48
CA THR A 96 -12.22 -4.85 0.17
C THR A 96 -12.42 -5.29 1.63
N PRO A 97 -11.60 -4.81 2.55
CA PRO A 97 -11.68 -5.21 3.96
C PRO A 97 -13.08 -5.02 4.56
N THR A 98 -13.75 -3.94 4.21
CA THR A 98 -15.10 -3.60 4.68
C THR A 98 -16.23 -4.47 4.08
N LEU A 99 -15.92 -5.49 3.28
CA LEU A 99 -16.85 -6.58 2.97
C LEU A 99 -16.98 -7.60 4.10
N LEU A 100 -15.99 -7.69 4.96
CA LEU A 100 -16.11 -8.46 6.20
C LEU A 100 -17.05 -7.74 7.17
N PRO A 101 -17.75 -8.48 8.04
CA PRO A 101 -18.43 -7.88 9.19
C PRO A 101 -17.44 -7.01 9.98
N PRO A 102 -17.81 -5.79 10.40
CA PRO A 102 -16.88 -4.90 11.12
C PRO A 102 -16.41 -5.52 12.45
N GLY A 103 -17.21 -6.41 13.06
CA GLY A 103 -16.80 -7.18 14.23
C GLY A 103 -15.67 -8.16 13.96
N ASP A 104 -15.53 -8.68 12.74
CA ASP A 104 -14.41 -9.56 12.37
C ASP A 104 -13.11 -8.76 12.21
N LEU A 105 -13.17 -7.56 11.62
CA LEU A 105 -12.02 -6.64 11.58
C LEU A 105 -11.59 -6.25 12.99
N ALA A 106 -12.55 -5.95 13.88
CA ALA A 106 -12.29 -5.64 15.27
C ALA A 106 -11.60 -6.81 16.00
N ARG A 107 -12.07 -8.06 15.81
CA ARG A 107 -11.46 -9.26 16.40
C ARG A 107 -10.02 -9.48 15.92
N MET A 108 -9.75 -9.29 14.63
CA MET A 108 -8.39 -9.43 14.09
C MET A 108 -7.46 -8.34 14.64
N LEU A 109 -7.93 -7.10 14.77
CA LEU A 109 -7.16 -6.01 15.38
C LEU A 109 -6.87 -6.27 16.85
N ASP A 110 -7.88 -6.71 17.63
CA ASP A 110 -7.74 -7.05 19.06
C ASP A 110 -6.73 -8.19 19.27
N ALA A 111 -6.78 -9.22 18.43
CA ALA A 111 -5.83 -10.33 18.49
C ALA A 111 -4.39 -9.83 18.20
N ALA A 112 -4.19 -9.02 17.15
CA ALA A 112 -2.88 -8.45 16.86
C ALA A 112 -2.37 -7.51 17.96
N ALA A 113 -3.25 -6.66 18.50
CA ALA A 113 -2.92 -5.78 19.63
C ALA A 113 -2.60 -6.56 20.92
N SER A 114 -3.26 -7.70 21.16
CA SER A 114 -2.98 -8.57 22.29
C SER A 114 -1.65 -9.30 22.16
N ALA A 115 -1.30 -9.77 20.94
CA ALA A 115 -0.08 -10.52 20.67
C ALA A 115 1.18 -9.61 20.67
N PHE A 116 1.12 -8.46 20.02
CA PHE A 116 2.30 -7.61 19.80
C PHE A 116 2.29 -6.33 20.65
N GLY A 117 1.11 -5.85 21.07
CA GLY A 117 0.92 -4.51 21.60
C GLY A 117 0.81 -3.46 20.48
N LEU A 118 0.30 -2.29 20.84
CA LEU A 118 0.28 -1.09 19.98
C LEU A 118 1.13 0.01 20.62
N SER A 119 1.97 0.64 19.84
CA SER A 119 2.70 1.85 20.25
C SER A 119 1.72 2.97 20.60
N ALA A 120 2.11 3.88 21.50
CA ALA A 120 1.29 5.03 21.82
C ALA A 120 1.00 5.87 20.56
N GLY A 121 -0.27 6.05 20.23
CA GLY A 121 -0.69 6.74 19.02
C GLY A 121 -0.46 5.94 17.73
N ALA A 122 -0.44 4.61 17.77
CA ALA A 122 -0.33 3.76 16.58
C ALA A 122 -1.38 4.15 15.53
N GLU A 123 -1.00 4.10 14.24
CA GLU A 123 -1.91 4.28 13.12
C GLU A 123 -2.59 2.95 12.79
N VAL A 124 -3.91 2.95 12.73
CA VAL A 124 -4.69 1.79 12.28
C VAL A 124 -5.57 2.22 11.11
N THR A 125 -5.22 1.77 9.92
CA THR A 125 -5.92 2.13 8.68
C THR A 125 -6.69 0.93 8.13
N VAL A 126 -7.90 1.19 7.61
CA VAL A 126 -8.71 0.20 6.90
C VAL A 126 -9.08 0.74 5.53
N GLU A 127 -8.73 0.00 4.47
CA GLU A 127 -9.22 0.28 3.12
C GLU A 127 -10.71 -0.03 3.02
N ALA A 128 -11.43 0.84 2.32
CA ALA A 128 -12.88 0.77 2.22
C ALA A 128 -13.40 1.08 0.82
N ASN A 129 -14.38 0.28 0.39
CA ASN A 129 -15.20 0.66 -0.75
C ASN A 129 -16.32 1.60 -0.25
N PRO A 130 -16.60 2.72 -0.94
CA PRO A 130 -17.65 3.66 -0.53
C PRO A 130 -19.01 3.01 -0.24
N ASP A 131 -19.39 1.96 -1.01
CA ASP A 131 -20.68 1.26 -0.87
C ASP A 131 -20.79 0.44 0.43
N THR A 132 -19.68 0.19 1.11
CA THR A 132 -19.62 -0.66 2.32
C THR A 132 -19.46 0.14 3.61
N VAL A 133 -19.24 1.45 3.53
CA VAL A 133 -19.08 2.33 4.69
C VAL A 133 -20.43 2.94 5.06
N THR A 134 -21.01 2.43 6.15
CA THR A 134 -22.21 3.00 6.79
C THR A 134 -21.82 3.67 8.10
N PRO A 135 -22.68 4.55 8.69
CA PRO A 135 -22.41 5.11 10.02
C PRO A 135 -22.22 4.06 11.10
N GLU A 136 -22.86 2.89 10.99
CA GLU A 136 -22.67 1.77 11.92
C GLU A 136 -21.31 1.13 11.75
N VAL A 137 -20.88 0.84 10.51
CA VAL A 137 -19.55 0.29 10.21
C VAL A 137 -18.47 1.23 10.71
N ALA A 138 -18.54 2.53 10.40
CA ALA A 138 -17.55 3.52 10.82
C ALA A 138 -17.44 3.59 12.36
N ARG A 139 -18.57 3.66 13.07
CA ARG A 139 -18.58 3.67 14.56
C ARG A 139 -18.01 2.39 15.16
N THR A 140 -18.32 1.23 14.59
CA THR A 140 -17.80 -0.06 15.07
C THR A 140 -16.28 -0.12 14.91
N LEU A 141 -15.77 0.31 13.75
CA LEU A 141 -14.32 0.34 13.50
C LEU A 141 -13.60 1.36 14.40
N ALA A 142 -14.17 2.55 14.58
CA ALA A 142 -13.62 3.57 15.49
C ALA A 142 -13.57 3.04 16.95
N ALA A 143 -14.64 2.39 17.41
CA ALA A 143 -14.69 1.79 18.74
C ALA A 143 -13.69 0.64 18.93
N ALA A 144 -13.31 -0.03 17.84
CA ALA A 144 -12.28 -1.07 17.86
C ALA A 144 -10.84 -0.52 17.85
N GLY A 145 -10.65 0.79 17.69
CA GLY A 145 -9.32 1.41 17.66
C GLY A 145 -8.78 1.74 16.26
N VAL A 146 -9.60 1.61 15.21
CA VAL A 146 -9.24 2.13 13.87
C VAL A 146 -9.12 3.65 13.98
N THR A 147 -8.11 4.21 13.32
CA THR A 147 -7.82 5.65 13.34
C THR A 147 -8.09 6.33 11.99
N ARG A 148 -8.07 5.58 10.88
CA ARG A 148 -8.25 6.10 9.51
C ARG A 148 -9.04 5.13 8.64
N LEU A 149 -9.89 5.67 7.75
CA LEU A 149 -10.41 4.96 6.59
C LEU A 149 -9.77 5.50 5.31
N SER A 150 -9.28 4.60 4.45
CA SER A 150 -8.84 4.91 3.08
C SER A 150 -9.96 4.53 2.13
N ILE A 151 -10.59 5.53 1.53
CA ILE A 151 -11.83 5.37 0.75
C ILE A 151 -11.51 5.39 -0.74
N GLY A 152 -11.67 4.26 -1.40
CA GLY A 152 -11.39 4.11 -2.82
C GLY A 152 -12.43 4.81 -3.71
N MET A 153 -12.28 6.11 -3.91
CA MET A 153 -13.09 6.92 -4.81
C MET A 153 -12.77 6.62 -6.28
N GLN A 154 -11.50 6.53 -6.62
CA GLN A 154 -10.88 6.30 -7.93
C GLN A 154 -11.14 7.45 -8.91
N SER A 155 -12.37 7.82 -9.21
CA SER A 155 -12.77 8.94 -10.07
C SER A 155 -14.15 9.48 -9.66
N ALA A 156 -14.45 10.73 -9.97
CA ALA A 156 -15.79 11.31 -9.88
C ALA A 156 -16.60 11.14 -11.17
N VAL A 157 -15.97 10.68 -12.25
CA VAL A 157 -16.54 10.68 -13.60
C VAL A 157 -17.09 9.28 -13.93
N PRO A 158 -18.39 9.15 -14.24
CA PRO A 158 -19.03 7.85 -14.40
C PRO A 158 -18.43 6.96 -15.50
N HIS A 159 -18.03 7.52 -16.66
CA HIS A 159 -17.43 6.70 -17.71
C HIS A 159 -16.03 6.20 -17.35
N VAL A 160 -15.26 6.97 -16.54
CA VAL A 160 -13.95 6.56 -16.02
C VAL A 160 -14.14 5.43 -15.00
N LEU A 161 -15.09 5.56 -14.06
CA LEU A 161 -15.44 4.47 -13.13
C LEU A 161 -15.85 3.20 -13.88
N HIS A 162 -16.61 3.34 -14.97
CA HIS A 162 -16.99 2.20 -15.81
C HIS A 162 -15.77 1.55 -16.49
N ALA A 163 -14.82 2.34 -17.00
CA ALA A 163 -13.58 1.84 -17.60
C ALA A 163 -12.71 1.07 -16.57
N LEU A 164 -12.80 1.45 -15.29
CA LEU A 164 -12.13 0.79 -14.17
C LEU A 164 -12.93 -0.39 -13.58
N ASP A 165 -14.06 -0.80 -14.16
CA ASP A 165 -14.98 -1.80 -13.61
C ASP A 165 -15.42 -1.50 -12.16
N ARG A 166 -15.54 -0.19 -11.79
CA ARG A 166 -16.05 0.23 -10.48
C ARG A 166 -17.57 0.31 -10.51
N THR A 167 -18.21 -0.12 -9.42
CA THR A 167 -19.67 -0.22 -9.32
C THR A 167 -20.31 0.82 -8.41
N HIS A 168 -19.50 1.50 -7.57
CA HIS A 168 -20.02 2.54 -6.69
C HIS A 168 -20.39 3.82 -7.45
N ARG A 169 -21.25 4.61 -6.86
CA ARG A 169 -21.64 5.93 -7.39
C ARG A 169 -20.82 7.02 -6.71
N PRO A 170 -20.47 8.12 -7.43
CA PRO A 170 -19.72 9.22 -6.83
C PRO A 170 -20.34 9.78 -5.54
N GLU A 171 -21.70 9.83 -5.45
CA GLU A 171 -22.42 10.32 -4.27
C GLU A 171 -22.15 9.47 -3.01
N ASN A 172 -21.87 8.16 -3.18
CA ASN A 172 -21.61 7.24 -2.07
C ASN A 172 -20.29 7.56 -1.38
N VAL A 173 -19.34 8.18 -2.11
CA VAL A 173 -18.06 8.63 -1.54
C VAL A 173 -18.29 9.68 -0.46
N ARG A 174 -19.11 10.71 -0.74
CA ARG A 174 -19.49 11.74 0.25
C ARG A 174 -20.10 11.10 1.49
N THR A 175 -21.06 10.20 1.30
CA THR A 175 -21.73 9.51 2.41
C THR A 175 -20.75 8.72 3.27
N ALA A 176 -19.77 8.03 2.63
CA ALA A 176 -18.75 7.26 3.33
C ALA A 176 -17.77 8.17 4.12
N VAL A 177 -17.36 9.28 3.52
CA VAL A 177 -16.50 10.29 4.17
C VAL A 177 -17.20 10.91 5.38
N ASP A 178 -18.45 11.34 5.21
CA ASP A 178 -19.22 11.93 6.31
C ASP A 178 -19.41 10.92 7.46
N ALA A 179 -19.73 9.65 7.15
CA ALA A 179 -19.86 8.59 8.14
C ALA A 179 -18.53 8.33 8.91
N ALA A 180 -17.39 8.37 8.22
CA ALA A 180 -16.08 8.20 8.84
C ALA A 180 -15.76 9.36 9.80
N ARG A 181 -16.00 10.60 9.36
CA ARG A 181 -15.79 11.81 10.18
C ARG A 181 -16.68 11.89 11.39
N ASP A 182 -17.97 11.58 11.23
CA ASP A 182 -18.93 11.53 12.33
C ASP A 182 -18.52 10.49 13.40
N ALA A 183 -17.77 9.47 13.00
CA ALA A 183 -17.17 8.49 13.91
C ALA A 183 -15.81 8.92 14.49
N GLY A 184 -15.28 10.09 14.11
CA GLY A 184 -13.98 10.61 14.58
C GLY A 184 -12.76 10.00 13.88
N LEU A 185 -12.95 9.35 12.72
CA LEU A 185 -11.86 8.76 11.95
C LEU A 185 -11.23 9.80 11.00
N ALA A 186 -9.92 9.75 10.84
CA ALA A 186 -9.24 10.43 9.74
C ALA A 186 -9.63 9.79 8.39
N VAL A 187 -9.61 10.58 7.33
CA VAL A 187 -10.04 10.13 6.00
C VAL A 187 -8.95 10.33 4.97
N SER A 188 -8.59 9.23 4.30
CA SER A 188 -7.86 9.23 3.03
C SER A 188 -8.82 8.98 1.88
N VAL A 189 -8.57 9.63 0.73
CA VAL A 189 -9.31 9.40 -0.52
C VAL A 189 -8.32 8.93 -1.58
N ASP A 190 -8.62 7.79 -2.21
CA ASP A 190 -7.74 7.19 -3.20
C ASP A 190 -8.31 7.41 -4.60
N LEU A 191 -7.47 7.95 -5.49
CA LEU A 191 -7.77 8.27 -6.87
C LEU A 191 -6.87 7.46 -7.82
N ILE A 192 -7.39 7.17 -9.01
CA ILE A 192 -6.63 6.58 -10.11
C ILE A 192 -6.80 7.49 -11.33
N TYR A 193 -5.69 7.86 -11.96
CA TYR A 193 -5.69 8.65 -13.18
C TYR A 193 -5.02 7.91 -14.35
N GLY A 194 -5.28 8.35 -15.57
CA GLY A 194 -4.80 7.73 -16.79
C GLY A 194 -5.60 6.48 -17.18
N ALA A 195 -6.87 6.41 -16.78
CA ALA A 195 -7.76 5.34 -17.21
C ALA A 195 -8.04 5.43 -18.72
N PRO A 196 -8.32 4.30 -19.41
CA PRO A 196 -8.67 4.32 -20.83
C PRO A 196 -9.84 5.28 -21.14
N GLY A 197 -9.58 6.24 -22.03
CA GLY A 197 -10.58 7.24 -22.41
C GLY A 197 -10.77 8.40 -21.44
N GLU A 198 -10.02 8.47 -20.35
CA GLU A 198 -10.00 9.60 -19.43
C GLU A 198 -9.28 10.80 -20.08
N SER A 199 -9.89 11.97 -20.00
CA SER A 199 -9.29 13.24 -20.43
C SER A 199 -8.72 14.02 -19.24
N LEU A 200 -7.86 15.00 -19.52
CA LEU A 200 -7.36 15.92 -18.49
C LEU A 200 -8.50 16.67 -17.78
N ALA A 201 -9.58 16.99 -18.48
CA ALA A 201 -10.76 17.62 -17.89
C ALA A 201 -11.54 16.68 -16.95
N ASP A 202 -11.61 15.37 -17.28
CA ASP A 202 -12.21 14.37 -16.37
C ASP A 202 -11.38 14.21 -15.09
N TRP A 203 -10.05 14.22 -15.24
CA TRP A 203 -9.14 14.19 -14.10
C TRP A 203 -9.28 15.44 -13.22
N GLU A 204 -9.34 16.63 -13.81
CA GLU A 204 -9.58 17.88 -13.09
C GLU A 204 -10.90 17.83 -12.31
N ALA A 205 -11.98 17.33 -12.91
CA ALA A 205 -13.26 17.14 -12.23
C ALA A 205 -13.17 16.17 -11.06
N SER A 206 -12.37 15.11 -11.18
CA SER A 206 -12.12 14.14 -10.10
C SER A 206 -11.33 14.76 -8.95
N LEU A 207 -10.31 15.57 -9.24
CA LEU A 207 -9.55 16.32 -8.24
C LEU A 207 -10.45 17.32 -7.49
N ASP A 208 -11.28 18.08 -8.21
CA ASP A 208 -12.20 19.04 -7.61
C ASP A 208 -13.21 18.35 -6.68
N ALA A 209 -13.74 17.21 -7.10
CA ALA A 209 -14.64 16.42 -6.27
C ALA A 209 -13.93 15.87 -5.01
N ALA A 210 -12.69 15.38 -5.13
CA ALA A 210 -11.90 14.91 -3.99
C ALA A 210 -11.58 16.04 -3.01
N LEU A 211 -11.17 17.21 -3.51
CA LEU A 211 -10.91 18.40 -2.69
C LEU A 211 -12.18 18.89 -1.96
N ALA A 212 -13.35 18.81 -2.61
CA ALA A 212 -14.64 19.14 -1.99
C ALA A 212 -15.04 18.20 -0.85
N LEU A 213 -14.44 17.00 -0.75
CA LEU A 213 -14.63 16.08 0.38
C LEU A 213 -13.93 16.55 1.66
N ASP A 214 -12.99 17.50 1.55
CA ASP A 214 -12.18 18.03 2.65
C ASP A 214 -11.42 16.92 3.41
N SER A 215 -10.85 15.94 2.70
CA SER A 215 -10.08 14.84 3.26
C SER A 215 -8.75 15.31 3.86
N ASP A 216 -8.19 14.49 4.74
CA ASP A 216 -6.91 14.77 5.41
C ASP A 216 -5.71 14.36 4.55
N HIS A 217 -5.95 13.40 3.65
CA HIS A 217 -4.96 12.74 2.83
C HIS A 217 -5.56 12.36 1.48
N ILE A 218 -4.77 12.45 0.42
CA ILE A 218 -5.13 12.03 -0.93
C ILE A 218 -4.02 11.18 -1.52
N SER A 219 -4.40 9.99 -2.00
CA SER A 219 -3.56 9.15 -2.86
C SER A 219 -4.02 9.34 -4.30
N ALA A 220 -3.09 9.55 -5.24
CA ALA A 220 -3.38 9.62 -6.66
C ALA A 220 -2.40 8.75 -7.44
N TYR A 221 -2.88 7.59 -7.91
CA TYR A 221 -2.07 6.58 -8.56
C TYR A 221 -2.24 6.64 -10.09
N ALA A 222 -1.12 6.67 -10.82
CA ALA A 222 -1.16 6.40 -12.25
C ALA A 222 -1.65 4.97 -12.49
N LEU A 223 -2.58 4.78 -13.42
CA LEU A 223 -3.01 3.45 -13.81
C LEU A 223 -1.87 2.73 -14.53
N ILE A 224 -1.38 1.66 -13.92
CA ILE A 224 -0.41 0.75 -14.52
C ILE A 224 -1.15 -0.45 -15.11
N ILE A 225 -0.73 -0.88 -16.30
CA ILE A 225 -1.34 -2.04 -16.97
C ILE A 225 -0.55 -3.30 -16.62
N GLU A 226 -1.05 -4.01 -15.63
CA GLU A 226 -0.42 -5.24 -15.15
C GLU A 226 -0.80 -6.46 -16.00
N ASP A 227 0.19 -7.27 -16.34
CA ASP A 227 0.00 -8.52 -17.08
C ASP A 227 -0.97 -9.47 -16.38
N GLY A 228 -1.76 -10.20 -17.17
CA GLY A 228 -2.75 -11.15 -16.63
C GLY A 228 -4.08 -10.50 -16.18
N THR A 229 -4.19 -9.17 -16.13
CA THR A 229 -5.44 -8.46 -15.82
C THR A 229 -6.44 -8.51 -16.98
N LYS A 230 -7.71 -8.24 -16.71
CA LYS A 230 -8.74 -8.11 -17.75
C LYS A 230 -8.39 -6.94 -18.69
N LEU A 231 -8.00 -5.81 -18.11
CA LEU A 231 -7.65 -4.59 -18.84
C LEU A 231 -6.47 -4.82 -19.81
N ALA A 232 -5.39 -5.47 -19.36
CA ALA A 232 -4.28 -5.82 -20.24
C ALA A 232 -4.70 -6.68 -21.44
N ARG A 233 -5.66 -7.59 -21.26
CA ARG A 233 -6.21 -8.38 -22.36
C ARG A 233 -7.04 -7.54 -23.33
N GLN A 234 -7.83 -6.59 -22.84
CA GLN A 234 -8.64 -5.69 -23.65
C GLN A 234 -7.75 -4.76 -24.51
N ILE A 235 -6.69 -4.18 -23.91
CA ILE A 235 -5.71 -3.36 -24.62
C ILE A 235 -5.02 -4.17 -25.72
N ARG A 236 -4.51 -5.38 -25.43
CA ARG A 236 -3.87 -6.24 -26.42
C ARG A 236 -4.77 -6.63 -27.60
N ARG A 237 -6.09 -6.63 -27.39
CA ARG A 237 -7.09 -6.90 -28.45
C ARG A 237 -7.51 -5.63 -29.19
N GLY A 238 -7.04 -4.44 -28.78
CA GLY A 238 -7.47 -3.17 -29.34
C GLY A 238 -8.91 -2.79 -28.97
N GLU A 239 -9.48 -3.39 -27.92
CA GLU A 239 -10.84 -3.11 -27.44
C GLU A 239 -10.91 -1.76 -26.70
N VAL A 240 -9.82 -1.39 -26.02
CA VAL A 240 -9.63 -0.10 -25.35
C VAL A 240 -8.24 0.44 -25.65
N PRO A 241 -8.05 1.79 -25.68
CA PRO A 241 -6.73 2.39 -25.91
C PRO A 241 -5.81 2.11 -24.72
N GLU A 242 -4.51 2.06 -25.00
CA GLU A 242 -3.48 2.06 -23.98
C GLU A 242 -3.39 3.48 -23.36
N PRO A 243 -3.18 3.59 -22.03
CA PRO A 243 -2.87 4.87 -21.40
C PRO A 243 -1.65 5.56 -22.03
N SER A 244 -1.69 6.88 -22.13
CA SER A 244 -0.58 7.68 -22.64
C SER A 244 0.30 8.14 -21.48
N ASP A 245 1.60 7.82 -21.51
CA ASP A 245 2.56 8.26 -20.50
C ASP A 245 2.64 9.79 -20.43
N ASP A 246 2.59 10.49 -21.57
CA ASP A 246 2.60 11.96 -21.61
C ASP A 246 1.35 12.54 -20.94
N LEU A 247 0.18 11.96 -21.19
CA LEU A 247 -1.06 12.40 -20.55
C LEU A 247 -1.03 12.10 -19.04
N GLN A 248 -0.47 10.94 -18.62
CA GLN A 248 -0.30 10.63 -17.20
C GLN A 248 0.67 11.61 -16.53
N ALA A 249 1.73 12.04 -17.21
CA ALA A 249 2.63 13.07 -16.71
C ALA A 249 1.91 14.41 -16.51
N ASP A 250 1.13 14.86 -17.51
CA ASP A 250 0.31 16.08 -17.41
C ASP A 250 -0.70 15.99 -16.26
N MET A 251 -1.34 14.81 -16.07
CA MET A 251 -2.27 14.56 -14.97
C MET A 251 -1.58 14.61 -13.60
N TYR A 252 -0.36 14.08 -13.49
CA TYR A 252 0.43 14.16 -12.25
C TYR A 252 0.80 15.61 -11.91
N GLU A 253 1.27 16.38 -12.89
CA GLU A 253 1.58 17.80 -12.71
C GLU A 253 0.36 18.62 -12.30
N LEU A 254 -0.80 18.35 -12.91
CA LEU A 254 -2.06 18.98 -12.55
C LEU A 254 -2.45 18.63 -11.09
N ALA A 255 -2.33 17.35 -10.70
CA ALA A 255 -2.62 16.92 -9.33
C ALA A 255 -1.71 17.62 -8.32
N ASP A 256 -0.39 17.63 -8.55
CA ASP A 256 0.57 18.28 -7.66
C ASP A 256 0.27 19.77 -7.47
N ALA A 257 -0.01 20.48 -8.57
CA ALA A 257 -0.34 21.90 -8.52
C ALA A 257 -1.66 22.19 -7.80
N ARG A 258 -2.72 21.40 -8.07
CA ARG A 258 -4.06 21.59 -7.46
C ARG A 258 -4.05 21.24 -5.97
N LEU A 259 -3.40 20.14 -5.59
CA LEU A 259 -3.28 19.70 -4.21
C LEU A 259 -2.43 20.67 -3.39
N ALA A 260 -1.29 21.13 -3.93
CA ALA A 260 -0.47 22.16 -3.28
C ALA A 260 -1.24 23.47 -3.07
N ALA A 261 -2.01 23.95 -4.07
CA ALA A 261 -2.85 25.13 -3.95
C ALA A 261 -3.96 24.98 -2.90
N ALA A 262 -4.41 23.75 -2.62
CA ALA A 262 -5.39 23.41 -1.61
C ALA A 262 -4.78 23.11 -0.22
N GLY A 263 -3.46 23.30 -0.05
CA GLY A 263 -2.77 23.14 1.23
C GLY A 263 -2.38 21.71 1.57
N PHE A 264 -2.23 20.85 0.56
CA PHE A 264 -1.64 19.54 0.73
C PHE A 264 -0.16 19.54 0.35
N ASP A 265 0.67 18.91 1.15
CA ASP A 265 2.08 18.69 0.87
C ASP A 265 2.29 17.29 0.29
N TRP A 266 3.00 17.20 -0.83
CA TRP A 266 3.53 15.96 -1.33
C TRP A 266 4.59 15.40 -0.36
N TYR A 267 4.49 14.13 0.01
CA TYR A 267 5.45 13.52 0.92
C TYR A 267 6.10 12.22 0.39
N GLU A 268 5.45 11.52 -0.52
CA GLU A 268 6.00 10.40 -1.30
C GLU A 268 5.27 10.26 -2.64
N VAL A 269 5.84 9.50 -3.57
CA VAL A 269 5.27 9.32 -4.91
C VAL A 269 3.87 8.73 -4.79
N SER A 270 2.88 9.48 -5.27
CA SER A 270 1.44 9.22 -5.28
C SER A 270 0.66 9.72 -4.07
N ASN A 271 1.30 10.29 -3.02
CA ASN A 271 0.57 10.67 -1.80
C ASN A 271 0.84 12.11 -1.33
N TRP A 272 -0.25 12.77 -0.94
CA TRP A 272 -0.28 14.14 -0.41
C TRP A 272 -1.08 14.18 0.89
N ALA A 273 -0.64 14.98 1.85
CA ALA A 273 -1.30 15.14 3.14
C ALA A 273 -1.36 16.63 3.56
N ARG A 274 -2.37 17.03 4.34
CA ARG A 274 -2.51 18.40 4.86
C ARG A 274 -1.50 18.75 5.95
N SER A 275 -0.97 17.75 6.63
CA SER A 275 0.06 17.92 7.66
C SER A 275 0.87 16.64 7.83
N ASP A 276 1.99 16.72 8.55
CA ASP A 276 2.83 15.56 8.85
C ASP A 276 2.06 14.46 9.61
N ASP A 277 1.14 14.84 10.51
CA ASP A 277 0.33 13.88 11.29
C ASP A 277 -0.69 13.14 10.44
N GLN A 278 -1.01 13.67 9.26
CA GLN A 278 -1.95 13.08 8.32
C GLN A 278 -1.29 12.18 7.26
N ARG A 279 0.03 12.15 7.19
CA ARG A 279 0.75 11.22 6.31
C ARG A 279 0.46 9.78 6.69
N SER A 280 0.41 8.88 5.71
CA SER A 280 0.34 7.43 5.98
C SER A 280 1.67 6.94 6.53
N ARG A 281 1.71 6.71 7.84
CA ARG A 281 2.91 6.17 8.50
C ARG A 281 3.19 4.74 8.06
N HIS A 282 2.14 3.99 7.73
CA HIS A 282 2.27 2.63 7.20
C HIS A 282 3.00 2.63 5.84
N ASN A 283 2.61 3.51 4.90
CA ASN A 283 3.30 3.65 3.63
C ASN A 283 4.76 4.11 3.83
N LEU A 284 4.97 5.09 4.71
CA LEU A 284 6.31 5.56 5.04
C LEU A 284 7.19 4.46 5.65
N ALA A 285 6.62 3.53 6.42
CA ALA A 285 7.36 2.39 6.97
C ALA A 285 7.90 1.49 5.85
N TYR A 286 7.14 1.21 4.80
CA TYR A 286 7.63 0.48 3.63
C TYR A 286 8.74 1.24 2.89
N TRP A 287 8.54 2.53 2.61
CA TRP A 287 9.54 3.35 1.93
C TRP A 287 10.86 3.44 2.70
N ARG A 288 10.81 3.41 4.02
CA ARG A 288 11.99 3.48 4.91
C ARG A 288 12.62 2.12 5.21
N GLY A 289 12.06 1.03 4.68
CA GLY A 289 12.56 -0.32 4.90
C GLY A 289 12.40 -0.81 6.35
N SER A 290 11.35 -0.35 7.05
CA SER A 290 10.99 -0.83 8.39
C SER A 290 10.60 -2.31 8.35
N ASP A 291 10.48 -2.94 9.51
CA ASP A 291 10.01 -4.31 9.62
C ASP A 291 8.47 -4.39 9.60
N TRP A 292 7.94 -5.43 8.98
CA TRP A 292 6.52 -5.70 9.01
C TRP A 292 6.22 -7.21 8.89
N TRP A 293 5.09 -7.62 9.44
CA TRP A 293 4.49 -8.93 9.17
C TRP A 293 3.21 -8.76 8.34
N GLY A 294 3.15 -9.45 7.21
CA GLY A 294 1.96 -9.52 6.37
C GLY A 294 1.17 -10.78 6.68
N PHE A 295 -0.02 -10.60 7.21
CA PHE A 295 -0.97 -11.65 7.54
C PHE A 295 -1.94 -11.90 6.40
N GLY A 296 -2.30 -13.14 6.17
CA GLY A 296 -3.28 -13.52 5.16
C GLY A 296 -2.68 -14.07 3.86
N PRO A 297 -3.54 -14.60 2.97
CA PRO A 297 -3.09 -15.28 1.76
C PRO A 297 -2.43 -14.30 0.77
N GLY A 298 -1.21 -14.64 0.32
CA GLY A 298 -0.41 -13.82 -0.59
C GLY A 298 0.21 -12.57 0.05
N ALA A 299 0.08 -12.37 1.36
CA ALA A 299 0.76 -11.28 2.05
C ALA A 299 2.26 -11.51 2.08
N HIS A 300 3.01 -10.40 1.98
CA HIS A 300 4.47 -10.37 2.08
C HIS A 300 4.88 -9.81 3.43
N SER A 301 6.01 -10.29 3.95
CA SER A 301 6.60 -9.86 5.21
C SER A 301 8.07 -9.51 5.04
N HIS A 302 8.58 -8.67 5.93
CA HIS A 302 9.98 -8.29 6.00
C HIS A 302 10.39 -8.10 7.47
N VAL A 303 11.39 -8.83 7.94
CA VAL A 303 11.98 -8.65 9.27
C VAL A 303 13.51 -8.75 9.17
N ALA A 304 14.19 -7.73 9.59
CA ALA A 304 15.66 -7.69 9.64
C ALA A 304 16.35 -8.10 8.32
N GLY A 305 15.77 -7.72 7.17
CA GLY A 305 16.29 -8.02 5.83
C GLY A 305 15.87 -9.40 5.27
N LEU A 306 15.18 -10.22 6.04
CA LEU A 306 14.55 -11.43 5.52
C LEU A 306 13.14 -11.11 5.02
N ARG A 307 12.81 -11.59 3.83
CA ARG A 307 11.47 -11.51 3.24
C ARG A 307 10.87 -12.89 3.11
N TRP A 308 9.55 -12.98 3.23
CA TRP A 308 8.78 -14.14 2.87
C TRP A 308 7.38 -13.74 2.40
N TRP A 309 6.70 -14.66 1.75
CA TRP A 309 5.35 -14.43 1.25
C TRP A 309 4.50 -15.69 1.46
N ASN A 310 3.24 -15.48 1.77
CA ASN A 310 2.28 -16.53 2.02
C ASN A 310 1.75 -17.14 0.70
N VAL A 311 1.24 -18.36 0.79
CA VAL A 311 0.50 -19.00 -0.32
C VAL A 311 -0.69 -18.12 -0.70
N LYS A 312 -0.94 -17.99 -2.02
CA LYS A 312 -1.94 -17.03 -2.53
C LYS A 312 -3.38 -17.42 -2.25
N HIS A 313 -3.71 -18.72 -2.42
CA HIS A 313 -5.12 -19.13 -2.40
C HIS A 313 -5.63 -19.27 -0.97
N PRO A 314 -6.80 -18.65 -0.61
CA PRO A 314 -7.35 -18.69 0.76
C PRO A 314 -7.54 -20.11 1.31
N ALA A 315 -7.95 -21.09 0.48
CA ALA A 315 -8.09 -22.47 0.93
C ALA A 315 -6.74 -23.14 1.28
N ALA A 316 -5.68 -22.89 0.51
CA ALA A 316 -4.35 -23.42 0.81
C ALA A 316 -3.77 -22.76 2.07
N TYR A 317 -4.02 -21.45 2.25
CA TYR A 317 -3.65 -20.73 3.44
C TYR A 317 -4.33 -21.30 4.70
N ALA A 318 -5.64 -21.48 4.67
CA ALA A 318 -6.40 -22.08 5.78
C ALA A 318 -5.96 -23.53 6.06
N GLN A 319 -5.67 -24.32 5.02
CA GLN A 319 -5.22 -25.70 5.18
C GLN A 319 -3.88 -25.80 5.91
N ARG A 320 -2.89 -24.95 5.57
CA ARG A 320 -1.60 -24.95 6.26
C ARG A 320 -1.73 -24.59 7.74
N LEU A 321 -2.46 -23.53 8.03
CA LEU A 321 -2.68 -23.09 9.42
C LEU A 321 -3.45 -24.14 10.24
N ALA A 322 -4.43 -24.82 9.64
CA ALA A 322 -5.14 -25.92 10.29
C ALA A 322 -4.23 -27.14 10.58
N ALA A 323 -3.16 -27.32 9.80
CA ALA A 323 -2.12 -28.31 10.03
C ALA A 323 -1.02 -27.86 11.02
N ALA A 324 -1.17 -26.65 11.62
CA ALA A 324 -0.16 -25.98 12.43
C ALA A 324 1.16 -25.71 11.66
N GLU A 325 1.06 -25.54 10.36
CA GLU A 325 2.17 -25.17 9.47
C GLU A 325 2.13 -23.68 9.13
N SER A 326 3.32 -23.10 8.90
CA SER A 326 3.44 -21.73 8.39
C SER A 326 2.80 -21.61 7.01
N PRO A 327 2.04 -20.55 6.73
CA PRO A 327 1.49 -20.29 5.42
C PRO A 327 2.54 -19.80 4.40
N ALA A 328 3.79 -19.54 4.82
CA ALA A 328 4.86 -19.03 3.98
C ALA A 328 5.18 -20.00 2.82
N ALA A 329 5.15 -19.50 1.58
CA ALA A 329 5.42 -20.27 0.36
C ALA A 329 6.89 -20.21 -0.05
N GLY A 330 7.59 -19.13 0.27
CA GLY A 330 9.00 -18.94 -0.06
C GLY A 330 9.59 -17.80 0.76
N THR A 331 10.93 -17.76 0.80
CA THR A 331 11.73 -16.73 1.49
C THR A 331 12.80 -16.17 0.56
N GLU A 332 13.26 -14.97 0.85
CA GLU A 332 14.37 -14.31 0.18
C GLU A 332 15.18 -13.51 1.18
N ARG A 333 16.50 -13.54 1.03
CA ARG A 333 17.42 -12.67 1.78
C ARG A 333 18.28 -11.91 0.77
N PRO A 334 17.90 -10.68 0.40
CA PRO A 334 18.67 -9.86 -0.52
C PRO A 334 20.12 -9.69 -0.06
N ASP A 335 21.08 -9.76 -0.98
CA ASP A 335 22.47 -9.42 -0.71
C ASP A 335 22.67 -7.92 -0.51
N ASP A 336 23.90 -7.51 -0.21
CA ASP A 336 24.22 -6.12 0.09
C ASP A 336 23.97 -5.18 -1.11
N ASP A 337 24.24 -5.65 -2.33
CA ASP A 337 24.05 -4.86 -3.56
C ASP A 337 22.55 -4.67 -3.83
N ALA A 338 21.75 -5.73 -3.69
CA ALA A 338 20.29 -5.64 -3.83
C ALA A 338 19.68 -4.73 -2.76
N ARG A 339 20.13 -4.82 -1.51
CA ARG A 339 19.67 -3.91 -0.43
C ARG A 339 20.03 -2.46 -0.70
N MET A 340 21.24 -2.18 -1.21
CA MET A 340 21.64 -0.83 -1.57
C MET A 340 20.78 -0.27 -2.71
N LEU A 341 20.57 -1.06 -3.76
CA LEU A 341 19.68 -0.67 -4.87
C LEU A 341 18.29 -0.32 -4.37
N GLU A 342 17.71 -1.17 -3.53
CA GLU A 342 16.38 -0.93 -2.96
C GLU A 342 16.32 0.31 -2.07
N GLN A 343 17.33 0.53 -1.24
CA GLN A 343 17.41 1.72 -0.40
C GLN A 343 17.41 2.99 -1.27
N VAL A 344 18.19 3.03 -2.34
CA VAL A 344 18.20 4.16 -3.28
C VAL A 344 16.83 4.30 -3.95
N LEU A 345 16.26 3.19 -4.43
CA LEU A 345 14.97 3.15 -5.08
C LEU A 345 13.84 3.66 -4.17
N LEU A 346 13.78 3.21 -2.93
CA LEU A 346 12.71 3.55 -2.00
C LEU A 346 12.87 4.99 -1.47
N LEU A 347 14.03 5.34 -0.94
CA LEU A 347 14.23 6.64 -0.28
C LEU A 347 14.25 7.82 -1.26
N SER A 348 14.66 7.62 -2.51
CA SER A 348 14.61 8.69 -3.53
C SER A 348 13.19 9.16 -3.82
N ARG A 349 12.17 8.32 -3.59
CA ARG A 349 10.75 8.65 -3.84
C ARG A 349 10.09 9.42 -2.71
N LEU A 350 10.79 9.61 -1.58
CA LEU A 350 10.31 10.41 -0.45
C LEU A 350 10.61 11.89 -0.65
N ALA A 351 9.75 12.76 -0.14
CA ALA A 351 9.99 14.21 -0.10
C ALA A 351 11.22 14.59 0.74
N GLU A 352 11.63 13.76 1.68
CA GLU A 352 12.86 13.90 2.43
C GLU A 352 14.09 13.44 1.63
N GLY A 353 13.91 12.61 0.60
CA GLY A 353 14.94 12.07 -0.26
C GLY A 353 15.96 11.18 0.48
N ILE A 354 17.00 10.71 -0.21
CA ILE A 354 18.10 9.92 0.35
C ILE A 354 19.29 10.81 0.71
N ALA A 355 20.03 10.48 1.77
CA ALA A 355 21.27 11.21 2.07
C ALA A 355 22.35 10.90 1.03
N VAL A 356 23.07 11.93 0.57
CA VAL A 356 24.20 11.74 -0.38
C VAL A 356 25.25 10.78 0.19
N ALA A 357 25.40 10.77 1.51
CA ALA A 357 26.34 9.88 2.21
C ALA A 357 25.96 8.40 2.10
N ASP A 358 24.64 8.10 1.94
CA ASP A 358 24.11 6.73 1.83
C ASP A 358 24.18 6.18 0.41
N LEU A 359 24.52 7.03 -0.58
CA LEU A 359 24.75 6.57 -1.95
C LEU A 359 26.09 5.81 -2.08
N PRO A 360 26.17 4.87 -3.03
CA PRO A 360 27.46 4.26 -3.40
C PRO A 360 28.51 5.34 -3.63
N PRO A 361 29.71 5.24 -3.02
CA PRO A 361 30.73 6.29 -3.11
C PRO A 361 31.09 6.70 -4.54
N ALA A 362 31.09 5.74 -5.48
CA ALA A 362 31.38 5.98 -6.89
C ALA A 362 30.32 6.87 -7.57
N ASN A 363 29.07 6.83 -7.09
CA ASN A 363 27.93 7.48 -7.76
C ASN A 363 27.58 8.85 -7.15
N ARG A 364 28.19 9.24 -6.03
CA ARG A 364 27.94 10.55 -5.40
C ARG A 364 28.22 11.73 -6.31
N ALA A 365 29.22 11.62 -7.18
CA ALA A 365 29.57 12.68 -8.15
C ALA A 365 28.48 12.90 -9.23
N ARG A 366 27.63 11.89 -9.50
CA ARG A 366 26.54 11.97 -10.49
C ARG A 366 25.42 12.91 -10.04
N VAL A 367 25.27 13.17 -8.74
CA VAL A 367 24.28 14.11 -8.18
C VAL A 367 24.41 15.49 -8.82
N ALA A 368 25.61 15.95 -9.14
CA ALA A 368 25.82 17.24 -9.80
C ALA A 368 25.22 17.30 -11.21
N GLY A 369 25.31 16.19 -11.98
CA GLY A 369 24.67 16.05 -13.29
C GLY A 369 23.15 16.09 -13.18
N LEU A 370 22.59 15.33 -12.23
CA LEU A 370 21.13 15.30 -11.97
C LEU A 370 20.57 16.67 -11.56
N ILE A 371 21.35 17.49 -10.84
CA ILE A 371 20.99 18.88 -10.53
C ILE A 371 20.99 19.72 -11.80
N ALA A 372 22.04 19.60 -12.64
CA ALA A 372 22.13 20.34 -13.91
C ALA A 372 20.98 20.00 -14.86
N ASP A 373 20.52 18.75 -14.86
CA ASP A 373 19.37 18.27 -15.64
C ASP A 373 18.01 18.67 -15.03
N GLY A 374 18.01 19.31 -13.85
CA GLY A 374 16.81 19.75 -13.14
C GLY A 374 15.99 18.62 -12.53
N LEU A 375 16.59 17.45 -12.29
CA LEU A 375 15.94 16.28 -11.69
C LEU A 375 16.05 16.25 -10.15
N VAL A 376 17.11 16.84 -9.60
CA VAL A 376 17.38 16.92 -8.16
C VAL A 376 17.39 18.36 -7.69
N ASP A 377 16.78 18.61 -6.53
CA ASP A 377 16.72 19.92 -5.88
C ASP A 377 18.12 20.34 -5.39
N ALA A 378 18.66 21.41 -5.98
CA ALA A 378 19.98 21.92 -5.66
C ALA A 378 20.11 22.35 -4.20
N ALA A 379 19.07 22.96 -3.61
CA ALA A 379 19.10 23.41 -2.23
C ALA A 379 19.09 22.23 -1.24
N ALA A 380 18.39 21.16 -1.55
CA ALA A 380 18.44 19.92 -0.78
C ALA A 380 19.82 19.25 -0.91
N ALA A 381 20.40 19.21 -2.11
CA ALA A 381 21.72 18.64 -2.35
C ALA A 381 22.84 19.36 -1.58
N VAL A 382 22.79 20.69 -1.47
CA VAL A 382 23.70 21.47 -0.60
C VAL A 382 23.59 21.06 0.88
N ARG A 383 22.41 20.61 1.31
CA ARG A 383 22.19 20.08 2.67
C ARG A 383 22.50 18.57 2.78
N GLY A 384 23.09 17.99 1.74
CA GLY A 384 23.46 16.57 1.72
C GLY A 384 22.32 15.59 1.44
N ARG A 385 21.22 16.04 0.80
CA ARG A 385 20.06 15.20 0.49
C ARG A 385 19.77 15.19 -1.01
N VAL A 386 19.58 14.01 -1.59
CA VAL A 386 19.05 13.86 -2.96
C VAL A 386 17.53 13.85 -2.85
N ARG A 387 16.91 15.00 -3.12
CA ARG A 387 15.48 15.18 -3.18
C ARG A 387 15.08 15.42 -4.62
N LEU A 388 14.07 14.72 -5.10
CA LEU A 388 13.58 14.89 -6.47
C LEU A 388 12.80 16.21 -6.62
N THR A 389 13.00 16.89 -7.74
CA THR A 389 12.09 17.94 -8.21
C THR A 389 10.80 17.31 -8.77
N LEU A 390 9.81 18.10 -9.16
CA LEU A 390 8.62 17.58 -9.85
C LEU A 390 9.02 16.78 -11.11
N ARG A 391 9.90 17.34 -11.95
CA ARG A 391 10.44 16.63 -13.12
C ARG A 391 11.20 15.35 -12.70
N GLY A 392 11.96 15.40 -11.62
CA GLY A 392 12.67 14.23 -11.09
C GLY A 392 11.72 13.14 -10.61
N ARG A 393 10.56 13.49 -10.05
CA ARG A 393 9.52 12.52 -9.64
C ARG A 393 8.94 11.76 -10.83
N LEU A 394 8.68 12.47 -11.94
CA LEU A 394 8.22 11.86 -13.20
C LEU A 394 9.26 10.94 -13.83
N LEU A 395 10.54 11.17 -13.57
CA LEU A 395 11.67 10.40 -14.10
C LEU A 395 12.43 9.64 -13.01
N ALA A 396 11.74 9.26 -11.91
CA ALA A 396 12.37 8.69 -10.73
C ALA A 396 13.21 7.43 -11.05
N ASP A 397 12.75 6.57 -11.95
CA ASP A 397 13.50 5.36 -12.36
C ASP A 397 14.78 5.69 -13.13
N ALA A 398 14.78 6.76 -13.92
CA ALA A 398 16.00 7.21 -14.58
C ALA A 398 17.00 7.77 -13.57
N VAL A 399 16.52 8.53 -12.56
CA VAL A 399 17.37 9.02 -11.47
C VAL A 399 17.97 7.87 -10.66
N VAL A 400 17.17 6.85 -10.33
CA VAL A 400 17.65 5.66 -9.60
C VAL A 400 18.75 4.96 -10.39
N ARG A 401 18.55 4.68 -11.69
CA ARG A 401 19.59 4.09 -12.54
C ARG A 401 20.89 4.89 -12.52
N GLU A 402 20.82 6.22 -12.68
CA GLU A 402 22.01 7.09 -12.60
C GLU A 402 22.71 7.02 -11.23
N LEU A 403 21.98 6.76 -10.15
CA LEU A 403 22.54 6.70 -8.80
C LEU A 403 23.05 5.30 -8.40
N THR A 404 22.75 4.26 -9.19
CA THR A 404 23.07 2.86 -8.85
C THR A 404 23.97 2.16 -9.87
N ASP A 405 23.98 2.59 -11.16
CA ASP A 405 24.88 2.07 -12.22
C ASP A 405 26.29 2.68 -12.09
#